data_a4b3a982bc9c4a89a61b92659217f8b8
#
_entry.id   a4b3a982bc9c4a89a61b92659217f8b8
#
_cell.length_a   1.000
_cell.length_b   1.000
_cell.length_c   1.000
_cell.angle_alpha   90.00
_cell.angle_beta   90.00
_cell.angle_gamma   90.00
#
_symmetry.space_group_name_H-M   'P 1'
#
loop_
_entity.id
_entity.type
_entity.pdbx_description
1 polymer ?
#
loop_
_entity_poly.entity_id
_entity_poly.type
_entity_poly.pdbx_seq_one_letter_code
_entity_poly.pdbx_strand_id
1 'polypeptide(L)'
;MRITEYENGKIVFDNGNEITYDHVQDCCEDNYADFIQLDDLAKETEFDEDLKFEALDELGFRFGNEGKMFFIPCYSVQNGYYSSDVDIFYNGKHVLNLTADIKDEDRF
;
A
#
# COMPACT_ATOMS: atom_id res chain seq x y z
N MET A 1 -4.30 -18.49 -0.10
CA MET A 1 -2.90 -17.99 -0.10
C MET A 1 -2.60 -17.21 1.17
N ARG A 2 -1.36 -17.30 1.65
CA ARG A 2 -0.89 -16.58 2.84
C ARG A 2 0.27 -15.67 2.48
N ILE A 3 0.44 -14.61 3.26
CA ILE A 3 1.53 -13.66 3.06
C ILE A 3 2.84 -14.30 3.50
N THR A 4 3.85 -14.26 2.62
CA THR A 4 5.20 -14.78 2.90
C THR A 4 6.24 -13.67 2.98
N GLU A 5 5.97 -12.49 2.39
CA GLU A 5 6.86 -11.35 2.44
C GLU A 5 6.02 -10.06 2.49
N TYR A 6 6.43 -9.12 3.31
CA TYR A 6 5.77 -7.81 3.43
C TYR A 6 6.78 -6.67 3.59
N GLU A 7 8.05 -6.97 3.44
CA GLU A 7 9.13 -6.00 3.44
C GLU A 7 9.56 -5.70 1.99
N ASN A 8 10.50 -4.82 1.78
CA ASN A 8 11.03 -4.48 0.46
C ASN A 8 10.00 -3.86 -0.50
N GLY A 9 9.00 -3.14 0.05
CA GLY A 9 8.06 -2.37 -0.76
C GLY A 9 6.99 -3.18 -1.46
N LYS A 10 6.71 -4.41 -0.99
CA LYS A 10 5.65 -5.24 -1.56
C LYS A 10 5.14 -6.28 -0.57
N ILE A 11 3.95 -6.80 -0.86
CA ILE A 11 3.41 -7.97 -0.18
C ILE A 11 3.43 -9.12 -1.19
N VAL A 12 4.02 -10.25 -0.79
CA VAL A 12 4.06 -11.47 -1.62
C VAL A 12 3.32 -12.58 -0.89
N PHE A 13 2.51 -13.33 -1.64
CA PHE A 13 1.77 -14.47 -1.13
C PHE A 13 2.47 -15.78 -1.53
N ASP A 14 2.15 -16.87 -0.84
CA ASP A 14 2.78 -18.17 -1.04
C ASP A 14 2.53 -18.80 -2.41
N ASN A 15 1.51 -18.31 -3.13
CA ASN A 15 1.23 -18.76 -4.51
C ASN A 15 1.89 -17.87 -5.57
N GLY A 16 2.72 -16.91 -5.16
CA GLY A 16 3.41 -15.99 -6.07
C GLY A 16 2.66 -14.71 -6.40
N ASN A 17 1.41 -14.57 -5.98
CA ASN A 17 0.69 -13.31 -6.17
C ASN A 17 1.34 -12.21 -5.34
N GLU A 18 1.27 -10.94 -5.81
CA GLU A 18 1.89 -9.84 -5.10
C GLU A 18 1.10 -8.54 -5.21
N ILE A 19 1.21 -7.72 -4.15
CA ILE A 19 0.69 -6.36 -4.12
C ILE A 19 1.88 -5.42 -4.13
N THR A 20 1.87 -4.46 -5.06
CA THR A 20 2.94 -3.47 -5.20
C THR A 20 2.36 -2.07 -5.27
N TYR A 21 3.20 -1.07 -5.16
CA TYR A 21 2.80 0.31 -5.35
C TYR A 21 3.77 1.01 -6.31
N ASP A 22 3.29 2.09 -6.92
CA ASP A 22 4.12 2.91 -7.78
C ASP A 22 3.62 4.35 -7.73
N HIS A 23 4.49 5.28 -8.10
CA HIS A 23 4.12 6.67 -8.34
C HIS A 23 5.16 7.32 -9.21
N VAL A 24 4.77 8.38 -9.91
CA VAL A 24 5.72 9.18 -10.69
C VAL A 24 6.49 10.07 -9.74
N GLN A 25 7.75 9.77 -9.53
CA GLN A 25 8.59 10.48 -8.57
C GLN A 25 9.22 11.73 -9.19
N ASP A 26 8.86 12.90 -8.62
CA ASP A 26 9.58 14.14 -8.88
C ASP A 26 10.76 14.25 -7.92
N CYS A 27 11.63 15.22 -8.15
CA CYS A 27 12.72 15.47 -7.23
C CYS A 27 12.18 15.85 -5.86
N CYS A 28 12.49 15.53 -4.78
CA CYS A 28 12.15 16.09 -3.47
C CYS A 28 10.84 15.60 -2.86
N GLU A 29 10.30 14.50 -3.39
CA GLU A 29 9.16 13.82 -2.77
C GLU A 29 9.42 12.32 -2.68
N ASP A 30 8.76 11.68 -1.74
CA ASP A 30 8.79 10.23 -1.57
C ASP A 30 7.38 9.75 -1.20
N ASN A 31 6.68 9.14 -2.14
CA ASN A 31 5.35 8.58 -1.92
C ASN A 31 5.45 7.07 -1.86
N TYR A 32 4.94 6.48 -0.79
CA TYR A 32 5.09 5.04 -0.59
C TYR A 32 3.95 4.44 0.23
N ALA A 33 3.75 3.14 0.06
CA ALA A 33 2.89 2.33 0.91
C ALA A 33 3.77 1.63 1.94
N ASP A 34 3.43 1.76 3.22
CA ASP A 34 4.25 1.22 4.30
C ASP A 34 3.76 -0.19 4.69
N PHE A 35 4.14 -1.18 3.89
CA PHE A 35 3.75 -2.57 4.11
C PHE A 35 4.31 -3.16 5.41
N ILE A 36 5.33 -2.54 5.99
CA ILE A 36 5.91 -3.00 7.26
C ILE A 36 4.91 -2.87 8.40
N GLN A 37 3.97 -1.93 8.30
CA GLN A 37 2.91 -1.75 9.31
C GLN A 37 1.73 -2.71 9.14
N LEU A 38 1.89 -3.76 8.35
CA LEU A 38 0.87 -4.79 8.17
C LEU A 38 0.49 -5.41 9.52
N ASP A 39 -0.82 -5.54 9.76
CA ASP A 39 -1.33 -6.17 10.97
C ASP A 39 -0.83 -7.62 11.07
N ASP A 40 -0.38 -8.03 12.25
CA ASP A 40 0.10 -9.38 12.49
C ASP A 40 -0.98 -10.43 12.18
N LEU A 41 -2.25 -10.09 12.40
CA LEU A 41 -3.36 -10.99 12.07
C LEU A 41 -3.42 -11.27 10.57
N ALA A 42 -3.09 -10.29 9.74
CA ALA A 42 -3.05 -10.47 8.28
C ALA A 42 -2.00 -11.50 7.87
N LYS A 43 -0.88 -11.56 8.58
CA LYS A 43 0.21 -12.50 8.30
C LYS A 43 -0.20 -13.95 8.55
N GLU A 44 -1.22 -14.16 9.35
CA GLU A 44 -1.74 -15.49 9.70
C GLU A 44 -3.03 -15.82 8.93
N THR A 45 -3.54 -14.91 8.14
CA THR A 45 -4.82 -15.07 7.44
C THR A 45 -4.65 -15.81 6.14
N GLU A 46 -5.58 -16.73 5.86
CA GLU A 46 -5.70 -17.38 4.57
C GLU A 46 -6.61 -16.54 3.67
N PHE A 47 -6.08 -16.04 2.56
CA PHE A 47 -6.82 -15.19 1.62
C PHE A 47 -7.20 -15.97 0.37
N ASP A 48 -8.34 -15.61 -0.23
CA ASP A 48 -8.68 -16.02 -1.59
C ASP A 48 -7.91 -15.14 -2.58
N GLU A 49 -7.65 -15.67 -3.77
CA GLU A 49 -6.93 -14.94 -4.82
C GLU A 49 -7.70 -13.71 -5.31
N ASP A 50 -9.01 -13.69 -5.16
CA ASP A 50 -9.87 -12.59 -5.59
C ASP A 50 -9.90 -11.50 -4.53
N LEU A 51 -8.79 -10.80 -4.39
CA LEU A 51 -8.65 -9.74 -3.40
C LEU A 51 -9.46 -8.50 -3.76
N LYS A 52 -10.02 -7.87 -2.73
CA LYS A 52 -10.69 -6.59 -2.83
C LYS A 52 -9.77 -5.50 -2.31
N PHE A 53 -9.91 -4.30 -2.87
CA PHE A 53 -9.10 -3.14 -2.52
C PHE A 53 -10.00 -1.93 -2.33
N GLU A 54 -9.71 -1.13 -1.30
CA GLU A 54 -10.48 0.06 -0.99
C GLU A 54 -9.54 1.19 -0.64
N ALA A 55 -9.67 2.31 -1.36
CA ALA A 55 -8.88 3.51 -1.09
C ALA A 55 -9.45 4.26 0.11
N LEU A 56 -8.57 4.71 1.00
CA LEU A 56 -8.90 5.58 2.12
C LEU A 56 -8.05 6.84 1.95
N ASP A 57 -8.59 7.82 1.23
CA ASP A 57 -7.86 9.03 0.87
C ASP A 57 -7.27 9.72 2.11
N GLU A 58 -6.04 10.20 1.97
CA GLU A 58 -5.25 10.84 3.00
C GLU A 58 -4.80 9.90 4.13
N LEU A 59 -5.04 8.58 4.00
CA LEU A 59 -4.65 7.58 5.00
C LEU A 59 -3.87 6.43 4.40
N GLY A 60 -4.42 5.77 3.38
CA GLY A 60 -3.83 4.59 2.77
C GLY A 60 -4.89 3.76 2.06
N PHE A 61 -4.81 2.44 2.18
CA PHE A 61 -5.80 1.56 1.57
C PHE A 61 -6.02 0.31 2.41
N ARG A 62 -7.12 -0.37 2.13
CA ARG A 62 -7.40 -1.68 2.70
C ARG A 62 -7.42 -2.72 1.61
N PHE A 63 -6.99 -3.92 1.93
CA PHE A 63 -7.04 -5.06 1.03
C PHE A 63 -7.48 -6.32 1.77
N GLY A 64 -8.01 -7.27 1.04
CA GLY A 64 -8.36 -8.56 1.59
C GLY A 64 -9.60 -9.15 0.94
N ASN A 65 -10.29 -10.01 1.69
CA ASN A 65 -11.54 -10.62 1.29
C ASN A 65 -12.68 -10.09 2.17
N GLU A 66 -13.92 -10.35 1.78
CA GLU A 66 -15.06 -9.91 2.55
C GLU A 66 -14.97 -10.42 4.00
N GLY A 67 -15.08 -9.50 4.94
CA GLY A 67 -14.94 -9.80 6.37
C GLY A 67 -13.53 -9.92 6.88
N LYS A 68 -12.51 -9.79 6.00
CA LYS A 68 -11.09 -9.92 6.35
C LYS A 68 -10.28 -8.86 5.60
N MET A 69 -10.53 -7.59 5.91
CA MET A 69 -9.82 -6.46 5.28
C MET A 69 -8.79 -5.91 6.24
N PHE A 70 -7.61 -5.56 5.70
CA PHE A 70 -6.49 -5.05 6.48
C PHE A 70 -5.98 -3.75 5.89
N PHE A 71 -5.61 -2.82 6.77
CA PHE A 71 -5.19 -1.47 6.41
C PHE A 71 -3.68 -1.40 6.19
N ILE A 72 -3.28 -0.69 5.13
CA ILE A 72 -1.89 -0.33 4.86
C ILE A 72 -1.82 1.20 4.76
N PRO A 73 -1.06 1.87 5.62
CA PRO A 73 -0.89 3.32 5.52
C PRO A 73 -0.01 3.67 4.33
N CYS A 74 -0.33 4.78 3.68
CA CYS A 74 0.47 5.34 2.59
C CYS A 74 0.87 6.76 2.95
N TYR A 75 2.13 7.09 2.74
CA TYR A 75 2.70 8.38 3.11
C TYR A 75 3.33 9.08 1.92
N SER A 76 3.29 10.40 1.96
CA SER A 76 3.99 11.25 1.01
C SER A 76 4.86 12.22 1.80
N VAL A 77 6.18 12.09 1.69
CA VAL A 77 7.14 12.95 2.37
C VAL A 77 7.53 14.05 1.40
N GLN A 78 7.05 15.26 1.64
CA GLN A 78 7.25 16.39 0.75
C GLN A 78 6.97 17.71 1.49
N ASN A 79 7.23 18.83 0.80
CA ASN A 79 6.99 20.17 1.34
C ASN A 79 5.64 20.78 0.91
N GLY A 80 4.76 20.00 0.29
CA GLY A 80 3.42 20.44 -0.09
C GLY A 80 3.25 20.88 -1.53
N TYR A 81 4.31 20.79 -2.36
CA TYR A 81 4.28 21.26 -3.75
C TYR A 81 4.10 20.15 -4.76
N TYR A 82 4.02 18.90 -4.35
CA TYR A 82 4.01 17.74 -5.24
C TYR A 82 2.75 16.92 -5.05
N SER A 83 2.47 16.08 -6.05
CA SER A 83 1.38 15.12 -5.96
C SER A 83 1.64 14.11 -4.85
N SER A 84 0.60 13.76 -4.11
CA SER A 84 0.63 12.70 -3.10
C SER A 84 -0.06 11.44 -3.57
N ASP A 85 -0.24 11.26 -4.88
CA ASP A 85 -0.90 10.10 -5.46
C ASP A 85 -0.02 8.86 -5.35
N VAL A 86 -0.64 7.73 -4.99
CA VAL A 86 -0.01 6.41 -4.97
C VAL A 86 -0.92 5.45 -5.74
N ASP A 87 -0.33 4.70 -6.65
CA ASP A 87 -1.04 3.66 -7.41
C ASP A 87 -0.75 2.30 -6.81
N ILE A 88 -1.77 1.48 -6.64
CA ILE A 88 -1.66 0.13 -6.10
C ILE A 88 -1.93 -0.88 -7.21
N PHE A 89 -1.09 -1.91 -7.26
CA PHE A 89 -1.15 -2.97 -8.26
C PHE A 89 -1.27 -4.34 -7.60
N TYR A 90 -2.04 -5.20 -8.23
CA TYR A 90 -2.11 -6.61 -7.86
C TYR A 90 -1.68 -7.44 -9.07
N ASN A 91 -0.58 -8.18 -8.93
CA ASN A 91 0.04 -8.94 -10.03
C ASN A 91 0.32 -8.07 -11.26
N GLY A 92 0.76 -6.84 -11.02
CA GLY A 92 1.06 -5.89 -12.08
C GLY A 92 -0.15 -5.19 -12.70
N LYS A 93 -1.35 -5.52 -12.27
CA LYS A 93 -2.57 -4.89 -12.73
C LYS A 93 -2.98 -3.77 -11.78
N HIS A 94 -3.22 -2.57 -12.31
CA HIS A 94 -3.67 -1.43 -11.52
C HIS A 94 -5.05 -1.70 -10.90
N VAL A 95 -5.15 -1.57 -9.57
CA VAL A 95 -6.40 -1.85 -8.85
C VAL A 95 -7.00 -0.62 -8.18
N LEU A 96 -6.17 0.36 -7.76
CA LEU A 96 -6.68 1.61 -7.24
C LEU A 96 -5.61 2.70 -7.24
N ASN A 97 -6.07 3.94 -7.15
CA ASN A 97 -5.26 5.12 -6.91
C ASN A 97 -5.77 5.78 -5.64
N LEU A 98 -4.86 6.30 -4.84
CA LEU A 98 -5.23 6.99 -3.60
C LEU A 98 -4.33 8.20 -3.37
N THR A 99 -4.82 9.11 -2.52
CA THR A 99 -4.02 10.23 -2.01
C THR A 99 -3.40 9.80 -0.69
N ALA A 100 -2.07 9.89 -0.58
CA ALA A 100 -1.34 9.49 0.63
C ALA A 100 -1.41 10.57 1.71
N ASP A 101 -1.11 10.16 2.95
CA ASP A 101 -0.99 11.08 4.09
C ASP A 101 0.29 11.88 3.95
N ILE A 102 0.17 13.19 3.80
CA ILE A 102 1.32 14.08 3.58
C ILE A 102 2.07 14.29 4.89
N LYS A 103 3.36 13.98 4.87
CA LYS A 103 4.30 14.25 5.96
C LYS A 103 5.16 15.43 5.57
N ASP A 104 5.25 16.42 6.45
CA ASP A 104 6.05 17.62 6.24
C ASP A 104 7.52 17.32 6.55
N GLU A 105 8.38 17.34 5.52
CA GLU A 105 9.80 17.03 5.72
C GLU A 105 10.57 18.15 6.43
N ASP A 106 9.98 19.34 6.57
CA ASP A 106 10.59 20.47 7.28
C ASP A 106 10.41 20.40 8.80
N ARG A 107 9.78 19.36 9.30
CA ARG A 107 9.52 19.19 10.74
C ARG A 107 10.64 18.53 11.52
N PHE A 108 11.72 18.27 10.88
CA PHE A 108 12.82 17.53 11.51
C PHE A 108 13.99 18.42 11.83
#